data_b28233bdb0f8c2bc17a47830ef7f5a06
#
_entry.id   b28233bdb0f8c2bc17a47830ef7f5a06
#
_cell.length_a   1.000
_cell.length_b   1.000
_cell.length_c   1.000
_cell.angle_alpha   90.00
_cell.angle_beta   90.00
_cell.angle_gamma   90.00
#
_symmetry.space_group_name_H-M   'P 1'
#
loop_
_entity.id
_entity.type
_entity.pdbx_description
1 polymer ?
#
loop_
_entity_poly.entity_id
_entity_poly.type
_entity_poly.pdbx_seq_one_letter_code
_entity_poly.pdbx_strand_id
1 'polypeptide(L)'
;KSDKVFRLVSLTESKKLNKKINNIKITQNTIDSFKKADLIIDFTIPKCTFEVLKIASELKKRVVIGTTGFSKKEEGLIKNYSKKIPILKAGNMSLGINLLMYLTEIASNSLGKNFLSKIFEIHHKHKKDYPSGTALMLGKGIAKGKNKNFYDMIGKKFLNKKTFPYGNKLNFNSIRKGEIIGEHEVKFSSGKEIITLNHEAFDRALYSEGALSAAKWLFKKKQGLYSMRDLMNFK
;
A
#
# COMPACT_ATOMS: atom_id res chain seq x y z
N LYS A 1 -4.37 -15.47 14.90
CA LYS A 1 -5.79 -15.82 15.05
C LYS A 1 -6.31 -16.24 13.69
N SER A 2 -6.95 -17.41 13.55
CA SER A 2 -7.59 -17.82 12.31
C SER A 2 -8.85 -16.98 12.12
N ASP A 3 -8.98 -16.30 10.98
CA ASP A 3 -10.24 -15.68 10.59
C ASP A 3 -11.24 -16.81 10.27
N LYS A 4 -12.39 -16.82 10.94
CA LYS A 4 -13.41 -17.85 10.75
C LYS A 4 -14.03 -17.84 9.34
N VAL A 5 -13.83 -16.77 8.57
CA VAL A 5 -14.39 -16.59 7.22
C VAL A 5 -13.46 -17.18 6.14
N PHE A 6 -12.16 -17.27 6.41
CA PHE A 6 -11.16 -17.73 5.45
C PHE A 6 -10.53 -19.05 5.87
N ARG A 7 -10.31 -19.91 4.88
CA ARG A 7 -9.52 -21.13 5.00
C ARG A 7 -8.31 -21.02 4.08
N LEU A 8 -7.11 -21.13 4.65
CA LEU A 8 -5.89 -21.23 3.87
C LEU A 8 -5.87 -22.60 3.16
N VAL A 9 -5.76 -22.61 1.83
CA VAL A 9 -5.80 -23.82 1.01
C VAL A 9 -4.52 -24.05 0.19
N SER A 10 -3.73 -23.00 -0.02
CA SER A 10 -2.48 -23.07 -0.77
C SER A 10 -1.51 -22.00 -0.28
N LEU A 11 -0.23 -22.32 -0.32
CA LEU A 11 0.89 -21.41 -0.09
C LEU A 11 1.89 -21.57 -1.22
N THR A 12 2.29 -20.45 -1.82
CA THR A 12 3.26 -20.47 -2.93
C THR A 12 4.47 -19.59 -2.65
N GLU A 13 5.62 -19.99 -3.17
CA GLU A 13 6.88 -19.27 -3.09
C GLU A 13 7.64 -19.44 -4.42
N SER A 14 8.48 -18.48 -4.78
CA SER A 14 9.30 -18.53 -6.00
C SER A 14 10.30 -19.69 -5.98
N LYS A 15 10.87 -19.96 -4.81
CA LYS A 15 11.81 -21.08 -4.60
C LYS A 15 11.07 -22.32 -4.11
N LYS A 16 11.49 -23.48 -4.60
CA LYS A 16 11.00 -24.75 -4.08
C LYS A 16 11.45 -24.91 -2.63
N LEU A 17 10.51 -24.86 -1.70
CA LEU A 17 10.78 -25.05 -0.26
C LEU A 17 10.17 -26.37 0.19
N ASN A 18 11.00 -27.20 0.84
CA ASN A 18 10.51 -28.44 1.48
C ASN A 18 9.95 -28.12 2.89
N LYS A 19 8.98 -27.22 2.96
CA LYS A 19 8.40 -26.69 4.21
C LYS A 19 6.87 -26.74 4.16
N LYS A 20 6.28 -26.94 5.33
CA LYS A 20 4.82 -26.83 5.54
C LYS A 20 4.52 -25.75 6.56
N ILE A 21 3.41 -25.04 6.38
CA ILE A 21 2.82 -24.12 7.37
C ILE A 21 1.35 -24.54 7.55
N ASN A 22 0.92 -24.75 8.78
CA ASN A 22 -0.43 -25.27 9.11
C ASN A 22 -0.81 -26.51 8.28
N ASN A 23 0.12 -27.47 8.17
CA ASN A 23 0.01 -28.69 7.37
C ASN A 23 -0.13 -28.49 5.84
N ILE A 24 -0.03 -27.26 5.34
CA ILE A 24 -0.06 -26.95 3.91
C ILE A 24 1.36 -26.87 3.39
N LYS A 25 1.68 -27.68 2.38
CA LYS A 25 2.96 -27.67 1.71
C LYS A 25 3.12 -26.40 0.90
N ILE A 26 4.29 -25.74 1.01
CA ILE A 26 4.64 -24.61 0.16
C ILE A 26 5.01 -25.16 -1.23
N THR A 27 4.37 -24.62 -2.26
CA THR A 27 4.57 -25.00 -3.67
C THR A 27 5.02 -23.79 -4.49
N GLN A 28 5.25 -23.97 -5.79
CA GLN A 28 5.47 -22.88 -6.71
C GLN A 28 4.14 -22.39 -7.32
N ASN A 29 4.14 -21.25 -7.98
CA ASN A 29 2.97 -20.73 -8.69
C ASN A 29 2.63 -21.62 -9.87
N THR A 30 1.58 -22.41 -9.73
CA THR A 30 1.06 -23.33 -10.77
C THR A 30 -0.46 -23.27 -10.81
N ILE A 31 -1.05 -23.76 -11.86
CA ILE A 31 -2.51 -23.90 -11.99
C ILE A 31 -3.06 -24.73 -10.83
N ASP A 32 -2.42 -25.85 -10.50
CA ASP A 32 -2.86 -26.73 -9.41
C ASP A 32 -2.79 -26.06 -8.04
N SER A 33 -1.78 -25.19 -7.81
CA SER A 33 -1.66 -24.42 -6.58
C SER A 33 -2.85 -23.49 -6.36
N PHE A 34 -3.37 -22.89 -7.43
CA PHE A 34 -4.42 -21.86 -7.35
C PHE A 34 -5.83 -22.39 -7.64
N LYS A 35 -5.95 -23.59 -8.24
CA LYS A 35 -7.25 -24.18 -8.62
C LYS A 35 -8.20 -24.28 -7.44
N LYS A 36 -7.71 -24.64 -6.26
CA LYS A 36 -8.49 -24.83 -5.02
C LYS A 36 -8.84 -23.51 -4.31
N ALA A 37 -8.21 -22.40 -4.67
CA ALA A 37 -8.45 -21.12 -4.03
C ALA A 37 -9.58 -20.36 -4.72
N ASP A 38 -10.39 -19.63 -3.95
CA ASP A 38 -11.40 -18.71 -4.47
C ASP A 38 -10.85 -17.31 -4.69
N LEU A 39 -9.78 -16.98 -3.95
CA LEU A 39 -9.11 -15.69 -3.96
C LEU A 39 -7.62 -15.89 -3.66
N ILE A 40 -6.78 -15.08 -4.27
CA ILE A 40 -5.33 -15.08 -4.09
C ILE A 40 -4.92 -13.76 -3.44
N ILE A 41 -4.04 -13.83 -2.43
CA ILE A 41 -3.41 -12.66 -1.82
C ILE A 41 -1.93 -12.70 -2.18
N ASP A 42 -1.43 -11.65 -2.84
CA ASP A 42 -0.08 -11.55 -3.35
C ASP A 42 0.70 -10.41 -2.67
N PHE A 43 1.76 -10.77 -1.95
CA PHE A 43 2.76 -9.88 -1.35
C PHE A 43 4.16 -10.32 -1.78
N THR A 44 4.45 -10.19 -3.07
CA THR A 44 5.70 -10.68 -3.65
C THR A 44 6.51 -9.56 -4.33
N ILE A 45 6.94 -9.77 -5.54
CA ILE A 45 7.62 -8.81 -6.40
C ILE A 45 6.87 -8.69 -7.74
N PRO A 46 7.02 -7.58 -8.51
CA PRO A 46 6.28 -7.38 -9.76
C PRO A 46 6.31 -8.56 -10.72
N LYS A 47 7.46 -9.18 -10.95
CA LYS A 47 7.59 -10.35 -11.81
C LYS A 47 6.68 -11.51 -11.37
N CYS A 48 6.67 -11.82 -10.08
CA CYS A 48 5.84 -12.89 -9.52
C CYS A 48 4.34 -12.54 -9.60
N THR A 49 3.98 -11.28 -9.33
CA THR A 49 2.59 -10.80 -9.47
C THR A 49 2.05 -11.09 -10.87
N PHE A 50 2.84 -10.91 -11.94
CA PHE A 50 2.37 -11.20 -13.30
C PHE A 50 2.19 -12.70 -13.57
N GLU A 51 3.00 -13.56 -12.97
CA GLU A 51 2.78 -15.02 -13.01
C GLU A 51 1.45 -15.37 -12.32
N VAL A 52 1.20 -14.79 -11.13
CA VAL A 52 -0.06 -14.94 -10.39
C VAL A 52 -1.24 -14.44 -11.22
N LEU A 53 -1.16 -13.24 -11.81
CA LEU A 53 -2.24 -12.65 -12.59
C LEU A 53 -2.57 -13.46 -13.84
N LYS A 54 -1.57 -14.04 -14.51
CA LYS A 54 -1.78 -14.92 -15.67
C LYS A 54 -2.64 -16.11 -15.26
N ILE A 55 -2.21 -16.87 -14.25
CA ILE A 55 -2.92 -18.07 -13.77
C ILE A 55 -4.31 -17.70 -13.19
N ALA A 56 -4.38 -16.63 -12.39
CA ALA A 56 -5.63 -16.17 -11.80
C ALA A 56 -6.66 -15.76 -12.86
N SER A 57 -6.20 -15.15 -13.97
CA SER A 57 -7.05 -14.76 -15.09
C SER A 57 -7.62 -15.98 -15.83
N GLU A 58 -6.81 -17.03 -16.05
CA GLU A 58 -7.23 -18.29 -16.65
C GLU A 58 -8.28 -19.00 -15.80
N LEU A 59 -8.05 -19.04 -14.47
CA LEU A 59 -8.92 -19.68 -13.50
C LEU A 59 -10.09 -18.80 -13.00
N LYS A 60 -10.22 -17.56 -13.50
CA LYS A 60 -11.23 -16.58 -13.08
C LYS A 60 -11.22 -16.29 -11.56
N LYS A 61 -10.02 -16.28 -10.95
CA LYS A 61 -9.84 -16.04 -9.52
C LYS A 61 -9.67 -14.55 -9.21
N ARG A 62 -10.09 -14.13 -8.02
CA ARG A 62 -9.90 -12.79 -7.48
C ARG A 62 -8.48 -12.62 -6.96
N VAL A 63 -7.93 -11.40 -7.04
CA VAL A 63 -6.56 -11.14 -6.56
C VAL A 63 -6.50 -9.87 -5.72
N VAL A 64 -5.95 -9.97 -4.52
CA VAL A 64 -5.54 -8.84 -3.70
C VAL A 64 -4.03 -8.68 -3.84
N ILE A 65 -3.57 -7.53 -4.33
CA ILE A 65 -2.17 -7.23 -4.59
C ILE A 65 -1.65 -6.22 -3.57
N GLY A 66 -0.76 -6.68 -2.69
CA GLY A 66 0.03 -5.84 -1.77
C GLY A 66 1.45 -5.59 -2.28
N THR A 67 1.84 -6.22 -3.38
CA THR A 67 3.12 -5.99 -4.06
C THR A 67 3.24 -4.54 -4.51
N THR A 68 4.43 -3.97 -4.39
CA THR A 68 4.76 -2.59 -4.77
C THR A 68 5.91 -2.56 -5.79
N GLY A 69 6.25 -1.37 -6.29
CA GLY A 69 7.41 -1.19 -7.18
C GLY A 69 7.11 -1.42 -8.66
N PHE A 70 5.85 -1.43 -9.07
CA PHE A 70 5.47 -1.52 -10.49
C PHE A 70 5.85 -0.27 -11.27
N SER A 71 6.38 -0.46 -12.47
CA SER A 71 6.56 0.59 -13.47
C SER A 71 5.20 1.04 -14.04
N LYS A 72 5.17 2.20 -14.70
CA LYS A 72 3.96 2.72 -15.37
C LYS A 72 3.39 1.74 -16.41
N LYS A 73 4.25 1.00 -17.13
CA LYS A 73 3.84 -0.03 -18.10
C LYS A 73 3.17 -1.21 -17.39
N GLU A 74 3.74 -1.66 -16.28
CA GLU A 74 3.21 -2.76 -15.47
C GLU A 74 1.88 -2.40 -14.81
N GLU A 75 1.69 -1.15 -14.36
CA GLU A 75 0.39 -0.65 -13.90
C GLU A 75 -0.68 -0.76 -15.00
N GLY A 76 -0.33 -0.45 -16.25
CA GLY A 76 -1.20 -0.63 -17.41
C GLY A 76 -1.57 -2.10 -17.66
N LEU A 77 -0.63 -3.04 -17.46
CA LEU A 77 -0.90 -4.47 -17.57
C LEU A 77 -1.85 -4.97 -16.47
N ILE A 78 -1.68 -4.54 -15.22
CA ILE A 78 -2.61 -4.86 -14.12
C ILE A 78 -4.02 -4.40 -14.47
N LYS A 79 -4.17 -3.18 -15.01
CA LYS A 79 -5.45 -2.66 -15.49
C LYS A 79 -6.06 -3.52 -16.60
N ASN A 80 -5.25 -4.12 -17.48
CA ASN A 80 -5.75 -5.04 -18.51
C ASN A 80 -6.23 -6.37 -17.91
N TYR A 81 -5.53 -6.94 -16.93
CA TYR A 81 -5.99 -8.12 -16.19
C TYR A 81 -7.30 -7.85 -15.44
N SER A 82 -7.48 -6.67 -14.88
CA SER A 82 -8.69 -6.30 -14.14
C SER A 82 -9.96 -6.27 -14.99
N LYS A 83 -9.84 -6.17 -16.31
CA LYS A 83 -10.98 -6.34 -17.25
C LYS A 83 -11.49 -7.78 -17.28
N LYS A 84 -10.72 -8.76 -16.79
CA LYS A 84 -11.04 -10.19 -16.83
C LYS A 84 -11.42 -10.74 -15.46
N ILE A 85 -10.83 -10.21 -14.38
CA ILE A 85 -11.00 -10.65 -12.98
C ILE A 85 -11.07 -9.47 -12.02
N PRO A 86 -11.69 -9.62 -10.84
CA PRO A 86 -11.63 -8.61 -9.79
C PRO A 86 -10.23 -8.53 -9.20
N ILE A 87 -9.65 -7.33 -9.18
CA ILE A 87 -8.34 -7.05 -8.57
C ILE A 87 -8.47 -5.89 -7.60
N LEU A 88 -8.03 -6.06 -6.35
CA LEU A 88 -7.79 -4.94 -5.44
C LEU A 88 -6.29 -4.79 -5.26
N LYS A 89 -5.78 -3.58 -5.50
CA LYS A 89 -4.36 -3.26 -5.37
C LYS A 89 -4.15 -2.11 -4.41
N ALA A 90 -3.21 -2.26 -3.48
CA ALA A 90 -2.81 -1.18 -2.57
C ALA A 90 -1.33 -1.26 -2.21
N GLY A 91 -0.66 -0.12 -2.12
CA GLY A 91 0.73 -0.01 -1.66
C GLY A 91 0.87 -0.13 -0.14
N ASN A 92 -0.23 -0.04 0.60
CA ASN A 92 -0.33 -0.31 2.02
C ASN A 92 -1.72 -0.87 2.32
N MET A 93 -1.81 -1.95 3.09
CA MET A 93 -3.08 -2.60 3.42
C MET A 93 -3.67 -2.15 4.75
N SER A 94 -2.96 -1.36 5.56
CA SER A 94 -3.51 -0.80 6.81
C SER A 94 -4.71 0.08 6.53
N LEU A 95 -5.84 -0.20 7.17
CA LEU A 95 -7.03 0.66 7.10
C LEU A 95 -6.73 2.06 7.65
N GLY A 96 -6.02 2.13 8.80
CA GLY A 96 -5.63 3.41 9.41
C GLY A 96 -4.76 4.27 8.50
N ILE A 97 -3.75 3.69 7.84
CA ILE A 97 -2.91 4.42 6.87
C ILE A 97 -3.73 4.89 5.66
N ASN A 98 -4.65 4.08 5.15
CA ASN A 98 -5.49 4.50 4.02
C ASN A 98 -6.47 5.62 4.41
N LEU A 99 -7.00 5.59 5.64
CA LEU A 99 -7.76 6.71 6.19
C LEU A 99 -6.90 7.96 6.34
N LEU A 100 -5.70 7.83 6.90
CA LEU A 100 -4.75 8.94 7.03
C LEU A 100 -4.43 9.57 5.67
N MET A 101 -4.19 8.76 4.63
CA MET A 101 -3.94 9.25 3.27
C MET A 101 -5.15 10.05 2.72
N TYR A 102 -6.37 9.57 2.96
CA TYR A 102 -7.59 10.26 2.52
C TYR A 102 -7.79 11.59 3.26
N LEU A 103 -7.67 11.58 4.60
CA LEU A 103 -7.75 12.80 5.39
C LEU A 103 -6.67 13.82 5.02
N THR A 104 -5.46 13.36 4.74
CA THR A 104 -4.35 14.20 4.26
C THR A 104 -4.68 14.89 2.93
N GLU A 105 -5.29 14.17 1.99
CA GLU A 105 -5.72 14.73 0.69
C GLU A 105 -6.80 15.78 0.90
N ILE A 106 -7.84 15.48 1.72
CA ILE A 106 -8.92 16.44 2.03
C ILE A 106 -8.37 17.69 2.73
N ALA A 107 -7.59 17.52 3.79
CA ALA A 107 -6.99 18.64 4.51
C ALA A 107 -6.15 19.51 3.58
N SER A 108 -5.34 18.89 2.73
CA SER A 108 -4.51 19.59 1.75
C SER A 108 -5.31 20.37 0.72
N ASN A 109 -6.47 19.85 0.31
CA ASN A 109 -7.38 20.53 -0.63
C ASN A 109 -8.11 21.70 0.02
N SER A 110 -8.53 21.55 1.28
CA SER A 110 -9.35 22.54 2.00
C SER A 110 -8.53 23.69 2.58
N LEU A 111 -7.26 23.42 2.93
CA LEU A 111 -6.37 24.41 3.52
C LEU A 111 -5.73 25.27 2.44
N GLY A 112 -5.72 26.58 2.64
CA GLY A 112 -5.18 27.56 1.69
C GLY A 112 -3.66 27.42 1.43
N LYS A 113 -3.17 28.25 0.50
CA LYS A 113 -1.74 28.23 0.07
C LYS A 113 -0.75 28.57 1.19
N ASN A 114 -1.21 29.22 2.27
CA ASN A 114 -0.39 29.63 3.41
C ASN A 114 -0.04 28.46 4.35
N PHE A 115 -0.68 27.30 4.21
CA PHE A 115 -0.34 26.14 5.02
C PHE A 115 0.84 25.38 4.41
N LEU A 116 1.96 25.39 5.14
CA LEU A 116 3.12 24.55 4.87
C LEU A 116 2.80 23.12 5.25
N SER A 117 3.29 22.17 4.46
CA SER A 117 3.05 20.74 4.70
C SER A 117 4.36 20.04 5.07
N LYS A 118 4.32 19.27 6.16
CA LYS A 118 5.46 18.48 6.64
C LYS A 118 5.03 17.05 6.93
N ILE A 119 5.81 16.10 6.50
CA ILE A 119 5.65 14.68 6.81
C ILE A 119 6.82 14.26 7.68
N PHE A 120 6.52 13.65 8.79
CA PHE A 120 7.46 13.02 9.70
C PHE A 120 7.18 11.53 9.76
N GLU A 121 8.23 10.70 9.77
CA GLU A 121 8.05 9.25 9.89
C GLU A 121 9.18 8.59 10.67
N ILE A 122 8.84 7.60 11.47
CA ILE A 122 9.79 6.79 12.22
C ILE A 122 9.58 5.32 11.87
N HIS A 123 10.67 4.59 11.64
CA HIS A 123 10.68 3.14 11.48
C HIS A 123 11.88 2.52 12.19
N HIS A 124 11.88 1.19 12.27
CA HIS A 124 12.97 0.41 12.83
C HIS A 124 14.33 0.69 12.14
N LYS A 125 15.41 0.48 12.86
CA LYS A 125 16.80 0.76 12.42
C LYS A 125 17.22 0.04 11.13
N HIS A 126 16.60 -1.10 10.80
CA HIS A 126 16.91 -1.91 9.61
C HIS A 126 16.25 -1.44 8.31
N LYS A 127 15.32 -0.48 8.36
CA LYS A 127 14.65 0.04 7.16
C LYS A 127 15.59 0.93 6.35
N LYS A 128 15.82 0.56 5.09
CA LYS A 128 16.82 1.20 4.23
C LYS A 128 16.30 2.39 3.42
N ASP A 129 15.03 2.38 3.04
CA ASP A 129 14.43 3.43 2.20
C ASP A 129 14.15 4.72 3.01
N TYR A 130 14.45 5.86 2.38
CA TYR A 130 14.21 7.23 2.87
C TYR A 130 13.67 8.10 1.74
N PRO A 131 12.50 8.75 1.86
CA PRO A 131 11.44 8.46 2.84
C PRO A 131 10.83 7.08 2.60
N SER A 132 10.04 6.59 3.58
CA SER A 132 9.30 5.34 3.43
C SER A 132 8.27 5.40 2.29
N GLY A 133 7.88 4.25 1.74
CA GLY A 133 6.84 4.19 0.71
C GLY A 133 5.52 4.84 1.16
N THR A 134 5.13 4.67 2.43
CA THR A 134 3.94 5.30 3.01
C THR A 134 4.09 6.83 3.08
N ALA A 135 5.25 7.34 3.52
CA ALA A 135 5.50 8.77 3.54
C ALA A 135 5.41 9.38 2.12
N LEU A 136 5.94 8.69 1.11
CA LEU A 136 5.81 9.13 -0.29
C LEU A 136 4.35 9.11 -0.76
N MET A 137 3.54 8.13 -0.34
CA MET A 137 2.10 8.11 -0.66
C MET A 137 1.35 9.28 0.00
N LEU A 138 1.64 9.59 1.27
CA LEU A 138 1.10 10.76 1.95
C LEU A 138 1.48 12.06 1.23
N GLY A 139 2.75 12.19 0.82
CA GLY A 139 3.20 13.34 0.04
C GLY A 139 2.51 13.49 -1.32
N LYS A 140 2.23 12.38 -2.00
CA LYS A 140 1.43 12.38 -3.23
C LYS A 140 -0.02 12.80 -2.95
N GLY A 141 -0.60 12.39 -1.82
CA GLY A 141 -1.92 12.84 -1.36
C GLY A 141 -1.97 14.35 -1.14
N ILE A 142 -0.94 14.94 -0.49
CA ILE A 142 -0.82 16.39 -0.32
C ILE A 142 -0.73 17.10 -1.69
N ALA A 143 0.10 16.59 -2.60
CA ALA A 143 0.26 17.16 -3.92
C ALA A 143 -1.05 17.11 -4.72
N LYS A 144 -1.77 16.00 -4.66
CA LYS A 144 -3.10 15.85 -5.29
C LYS A 144 -4.11 16.84 -4.73
N GLY A 145 -4.21 16.97 -3.40
CA GLY A 145 -5.11 17.93 -2.76
C GLY A 145 -4.82 19.39 -3.15
N LYS A 146 -3.56 19.73 -3.41
CA LYS A 146 -3.15 21.07 -3.89
C LYS A 146 -3.19 21.23 -5.42
N ASN A 147 -3.65 20.24 -6.18
CA ASN A 147 -3.58 20.21 -7.64
C ASN A 147 -2.16 20.51 -8.18
N LYS A 148 -1.14 19.94 -7.55
CA LYS A 148 0.28 20.12 -7.89
C LYS A 148 0.92 18.79 -8.29
N ASN A 149 1.95 18.86 -9.13
CA ASN A 149 2.81 17.70 -9.35
C ASN A 149 3.67 17.45 -8.10
N PHE A 150 3.73 16.20 -7.64
CA PHE A 150 4.49 15.82 -6.46
C PHE A 150 5.98 16.16 -6.58
N TYR A 151 6.58 15.91 -7.73
CA TYR A 151 8.01 16.16 -7.96
C TYR A 151 8.35 17.65 -8.02
N ASP A 152 7.40 18.50 -8.40
CA ASP A 152 7.58 19.96 -8.38
C ASP A 152 7.50 20.52 -6.96
N MET A 153 6.89 19.78 -6.03
CA MET A 153 6.79 20.16 -4.63
C MET A 153 8.03 19.81 -3.82
N ILE A 154 8.70 18.71 -4.14
CA ILE A 154 9.85 18.20 -3.38
C ILE A 154 11.21 18.37 -4.10
N GLY A 155 11.20 18.53 -5.43
CA GLY A 155 12.40 18.47 -6.24
C GLY A 155 13.01 17.05 -6.34
N LYS A 156 13.22 16.54 -7.54
CA LYS A 156 13.69 15.15 -7.79
C LYS A 156 15.02 14.81 -7.10
N LYS A 157 15.92 15.79 -6.96
CA LYS A 157 17.25 15.61 -6.34
C LYS A 157 17.22 15.29 -4.85
N PHE A 158 16.06 15.42 -4.19
CA PHE A 158 15.91 15.18 -2.75
C PHE A 158 15.34 13.79 -2.41
N LEU A 159 14.94 13.00 -3.38
CA LEU A 159 14.56 11.60 -3.13
C LEU A 159 15.78 10.82 -2.56
N ASN A 160 15.51 9.90 -1.64
CA ASN A 160 16.50 9.09 -0.90
C ASN A 160 17.34 9.86 0.12
N LYS A 161 16.88 11.02 0.60
CA LYS A 161 17.50 11.76 1.69
C LYS A 161 16.66 11.67 2.97
N LYS A 162 17.32 11.69 4.13
CA LYS A 162 16.66 11.64 5.45
C LYS A 162 15.81 12.87 5.72
N THR A 163 16.29 14.02 5.27
CA THR A 163 15.64 15.32 5.41
C THR A 163 15.65 16.08 4.11
N PHE A 164 14.64 16.90 3.92
CA PHE A 164 14.52 17.82 2.79
C PHE A 164 14.80 19.24 3.29
N PRO A 165 15.52 20.08 2.53
CA PRO A 165 15.85 21.42 2.97
C PRO A 165 14.59 22.26 3.21
N TYR A 166 14.66 23.13 4.21
CA TYR A 166 13.67 24.16 4.47
C TYR A 166 13.46 25.02 3.22
N GLY A 167 12.21 25.32 2.91
CA GLY A 167 11.86 26.14 1.75
C GLY A 167 11.12 25.41 0.63
N ASN A 168 11.13 24.08 0.60
CA ASN A 168 10.23 23.31 -0.28
C ASN A 168 8.80 23.34 0.26
N LYS A 169 7.83 23.32 -0.65
CA LYS A 169 6.39 23.35 -0.32
C LYS A 169 5.92 22.09 0.42
N LEU A 170 6.72 21.02 0.38
CA LEU A 170 6.49 19.76 1.07
C LEU A 170 7.82 19.25 1.63
N ASN A 171 7.89 19.08 2.94
CA ASN A 171 9.08 18.61 3.64
C ASN A 171 8.87 17.21 4.19
N PHE A 172 9.95 16.40 4.18
CA PHE A 172 10.00 15.08 4.80
C PHE A 172 11.09 15.05 5.87
N ASN A 173 10.81 14.38 6.96
CA ASN A 173 11.77 14.04 7.99
C ASN A 173 11.60 12.56 8.33
N SER A 174 12.64 11.76 8.10
CA SER A 174 12.61 10.30 8.27
C SER A 174 13.61 9.89 9.33
N ILE A 175 13.14 9.23 10.39
CA ILE A 175 13.95 8.71 11.48
C ILE A 175 13.96 7.17 11.41
N ARG A 176 15.10 6.59 11.79
CA ARG A 176 15.27 5.15 11.99
C ARG A 176 15.76 4.91 13.40
N LYS A 177 14.92 4.23 14.23
CA LYS A 177 15.19 4.06 15.66
C LYS A 177 14.55 2.78 16.20
N GLY A 178 15.31 2.01 16.96
CA GLY A 178 14.81 0.82 17.66
C GLY A 178 14.15 -0.19 16.73
N GLU A 179 13.05 -0.75 17.18
CA GLU A 179 12.24 -1.76 16.48
C GLU A 179 10.84 -1.22 16.11
N ILE A 180 10.69 0.10 15.99
CA ILE A 180 9.42 0.78 15.68
C ILE A 180 8.90 0.28 14.33
N ILE A 181 7.67 -0.22 14.32
CA ILE A 181 7.04 -0.80 13.12
C ILE A 181 6.79 0.27 12.07
N GLY A 182 6.26 1.41 12.49
CA GLY A 182 6.04 2.57 11.64
C GLY A 182 5.14 3.61 12.30
N GLU A 183 5.61 4.83 12.34
CA GLU A 183 4.85 6.02 12.75
C GLU A 183 4.87 7.01 11.59
N HIS A 184 3.74 7.64 11.31
CA HIS A 184 3.60 8.61 10.23
C HIS A 184 2.75 9.78 10.71
N GLU A 185 3.32 10.96 10.64
CA GLU A 185 2.68 12.21 11.01
C GLU A 185 2.67 13.16 9.81
N VAL A 186 1.52 13.81 9.59
CA VAL A 186 1.36 14.89 8.61
C VAL A 186 0.96 16.14 9.35
N LYS A 187 1.76 17.19 9.23
CA LYS A 187 1.48 18.52 9.77
C LYS A 187 1.19 19.52 8.68
N PHE A 188 0.13 20.30 8.89
CA PHE A 188 -0.19 21.50 8.13
C PHE A 188 -0.09 22.70 9.06
N SER A 189 0.75 23.69 8.72
CA SER A 189 1.03 24.85 9.59
C SER A 189 0.91 26.15 8.80
N SER A 190 0.17 27.13 9.34
CA SER A 190 0.06 28.49 8.82
C SER A 190 0.88 29.53 9.58
N GLY A 191 1.61 29.13 10.63
CA GLY A 191 2.25 30.05 11.58
C GLY A 191 1.34 30.55 12.69
N LYS A 192 0.02 30.45 12.54
CA LYS A 192 -0.99 30.78 13.57
C LYS A 192 -1.62 29.55 14.20
N GLU A 193 -1.61 28.42 13.49
CA GLU A 193 -2.17 27.15 13.92
C GLU A 193 -1.46 25.97 13.26
N ILE A 194 -1.61 24.80 13.83
CA ILE A 194 -1.09 23.53 13.31
C ILE A 194 -2.20 22.50 13.36
N ILE A 195 -2.43 21.81 12.23
CA ILE A 195 -3.25 20.61 12.16
C ILE A 195 -2.29 19.42 12.05
N THR A 196 -2.44 18.44 12.92
CA THR A 196 -1.63 17.23 12.95
C THR A 196 -2.51 16.01 12.75
N LEU A 197 -2.18 15.18 11.78
CA LEU A 197 -2.76 13.86 11.53
C LEU A 197 -1.67 12.82 11.80
N ASN A 198 -1.91 11.88 12.71
CA ASN A 198 -0.93 10.88 13.12
C ASN A 198 -1.48 9.46 13.04
N HIS A 199 -0.60 8.50 12.75
CA HIS A 199 -0.85 7.07 12.77
C HIS A 199 0.38 6.34 13.30
N GLU A 200 0.18 5.49 14.30
CA GLU A 200 1.21 4.62 14.87
C GLU A 200 0.81 3.16 14.71
N ALA A 201 1.75 2.35 14.25
CA ALA A 201 1.57 0.90 14.10
C ALA A 201 2.29 0.16 15.25
N PHE A 202 1.54 -0.59 16.03
CA PHE A 202 2.07 -1.38 17.17
C PHE A 202 2.22 -2.87 16.82
N ASP A 203 1.52 -3.35 15.79
CA ASP A 203 1.58 -4.75 15.33
C ASP A 203 1.52 -4.80 13.80
N ARG A 204 2.38 -5.62 13.20
CA ARG A 204 2.36 -5.87 11.75
C ARG A 204 1.14 -6.64 11.28
N ALA A 205 0.38 -7.27 12.19
CA ALA A 205 -0.87 -7.95 11.90
C ALA A 205 -1.89 -7.02 11.20
N LEU A 206 -1.83 -5.71 11.45
CA LEU A 206 -2.68 -4.71 10.80
C LEU A 206 -2.64 -4.78 9.25
N TYR A 207 -1.51 -5.20 8.66
CA TYR A 207 -1.39 -5.35 7.20
C TYR A 207 -2.11 -6.61 6.70
N SER A 208 -2.00 -7.72 7.42
CA SER A 208 -2.70 -8.96 7.09
C SER A 208 -4.21 -8.83 7.33
N GLU A 209 -4.63 -8.18 8.40
CA GLU A 209 -6.04 -7.89 8.69
C GLU A 209 -6.66 -7.00 7.61
N GLY A 210 -5.95 -5.97 7.16
CA GLY A 210 -6.37 -5.15 6.05
C GLY A 210 -6.47 -5.92 4.73
N ALA A 211 -5.51 -6.82 4.45
CA ALA A 211 -5.55 -7.66 3.26
C ALA A 211 -6.73 -8.65 3.31
N LEU A 212 -7.05 -9.24 4.47
CA LEU A 212 -8.23 -10.08 4.65
C LEU A 212 -9.53 -9.27 4.51
N SER A 213 -9.58 -8.04 5.03
CA SER A 213 -10.71 -7.14 4.81
C SER A 213 -10.89 -6.82 3.32
N ALA A 214 -9.80 -6.55 2.61
CA ALA A 214 -9.81 -6.36 1.16
C ALA A 214 -10.30 -7.61 0.41
N ALA A 215 -9.86 -8.80 0.82
CA ALA A 215 -10.29 -10.06 0.25
C ALA A 215 -11.80 -10.29 0.44
N LYS A 216 -12.32 -10.09 1.66
CA LYS A 216 -13.75 -10.23 1.99
C LYS A 216 -14.60 -9.26 1.16
N TRP A 217 -14.18 -8.03 1.03
CA TRP A 217 -14.88 -7.02 0.24
C TRP A 217 -14.85 -7.34 -1.26
N LEU A 218 -13.67 -7.75 -1.79
CA LEU A 218 -13.47 -8.06 -3.20
C LEU A 218 -14.29 -9.30 -3.65
N PHE A 219 -14.61 -10.19 -2.71
CA PHE A 219 -15.38 -11.40 -3.02
C PHE A 219 -16.75 -11.09 -3.64
N LYS A 220 -17.35 -9.96 -3.27
CA LYS A 220 -18.65 -9.48 -3.77
C LYS A 220 -18.55 -8.61 -5.04
N LYS A 221 -17.34 -8.43 -5.61
CA LYS A 221 -17.13 -7.50 -6.73
C LYS A 221 -17.03 -8.24 -8.07
N LYS A 222 -17.51 -7.57 -9.12
CA LYS A 222 -17.30 -7.97 -10.52
C LYS A 222 -15.86 -7.65 -10.95
N GLN A 223 -15.49 -8.05 -12.19
CA GLN A 223 -14.19 -7.65 -12.75
C GLN A 223 -14.01 -6.13 -12.67
N GLY A 224 -12.80 -5.70 -12.38
CA GLY A 224 -12.44 -4.30 -12.18
C GLY A 224 -11.17 -4.14 -11.36
N LEU A 225 -10.54 -2.99 -11.46
CA LEU A 225 -9.42 -2.60 -10.61
C LEU A 225 -9.91 -1.72 -9.48
N TYR A 226 -9.72 -2.21 -8.28
CA TYR A 226 -10.16 -1.58 -7.04
C TYR A 226 -8.98 -1.21 -6.16
N SER A 227 -9.20 -0.30 -5.24
CA SER A 227 -8.26 0.20 -4.25
C SER A 227 -8.84 0.13 -2.83
N MET A 228 -8.04 0.48 -1.82
CA MET A 228 -8.55 0.64 -0.45
C MET A 228 -9.54 1.81 -0.33
N ARG A 229 -9.49 2.81 -1.21
CA ARG A 229 -10.50 3.90 -1.24
C ARG A 229 -11.89 3.35 -1.56
N ASP A 230 -11.96 2.42 -2.53
CA ASP A 230 -13.23 1.78 -2.91
C ASP A 230 -13.77 0.90 -1.79
N LEU A 231 -12.90 0.17 -1.09
CA LEU A 231 -13.26 -0.65 0.08
C LEU A 231 -13.82 0.22 1.20
N MET A 232 -13.19 1.36 1.49
CA MET A 232 -13.55 2.26 2.58
C MET A 232 -14.65 3.27 2.18
N ASN A 233 -15.16 3.18 0.95
CA ASN A 233 -16.20 4.06 0.41
C ASN A 233 -15.82 5.56 0.46
N PHE A 234 -14.56 5.88 0.24
CA PHE A 234 -14.11 7.26 0.10
C PHE A 234 -14.42 7.77 -1.31
N LYS A 235 -15.23 8.81 -1.39
CA LYS A 235 -15.60 9.50 -2.64
C LYS A 235 -14.54 10.48 -3.09
#